data_9e25cf65d103299458b73616a8e5f96e
#
_entry.id   9e25cf65d103299458b73616a8e5f96e
#
_cell.length_a   1.000
_cell.length_b   1.000
_cell.length_c   1.000
_cell.angle_alpha   90.00
_cell.angle_beta   90.00
_cell.angle_gamma   90.00
#
_symmetry.space_group_name_H-M   'P 1'
#
loop_
_entity.id
_entity.type
_entity.pdbx_description
1 polymer ?
#
loop_
_entity_poly.entity_id
_entity_poly.type
_entity_poly.pdbx_seq_one_letter_code
_entity_poly.pdbx_strand_id
1 'polypeptide(L)'
;MYSINSAKIARIISTLFVPPSFTILVFAYFAIVLEPYLINKIILISDALTFGFAFHIIFFFYLRRKGTLADGDASIKEERSLPYLVAVLFYILGLIILVYYKINIISIAAWFCYISNTFVIYLINKKWKISAHAMGAGGPLAAITFVLGPIGMIFAVLLFLISWARVKLKMHSISQVIAGGLFGFISTFLQMYLIIHYF
;
A
#
# COMPACT_ATOMS: atom_id res chain seq x y z
N MET A 1 12.60 -30.14 -11.31
CA MET A 1 12.62 -29.06 -12.33
C MET A 1 11.55 -27.97 -12.11
N TYR A 2 10.44 -28.25 -11.40
CA TYR A 2 9.35 -27.28 -11.13
C TYR A 2 9.65 -26.22 -10.06
N SER A 3 10.63 -26.41 -9.18
CA SER A 3 10.87 -25.52 -8.03
C SER A 3 11.53 -24.18 -8.38
N ILE A 4 12.41 -24.16 -9.37
CA ILE A 4 13.14 -22.94 -9.77
C ILE A 4 12.19 -21.94 -10.44
N ASN A 5 11.24 -22.43 -11.22
CA ASN A 5 10.28 -21.58 -11.93
C ASN A 5 9.31 -20.86 -10.94
N SER A 6 8.81 -21.56 -9.93
CA SER A 6 7.87 -20.99 -8.95
C SER A 6 8.50 -19.89 -8.06
N ALA A 7 9.78 -20.02 -7.69
CA ALA A 7 10.51 -18.99 -6.95
C ALA A 7 10.76 -17.73 -7.81
N LYS A 8 11.06 -17.92 -9.10
CA LYS A 8 11.20 -16.81 -10.04
C LYS A 8 9.89 -16.05 -10.24
N ILE A 9 8.77 -16.76 -10.39
CA ILE A 9 7.43 -16.16 -10.48
C ILE A 9 7.11 -15.39 -9.21
N ALA A 10 7.34 -15.98 -8.03
CA ALA A 10 7.13 -15.31 -6.75
C ALA A 10 7.96 -14.03 -6.62
N ARG A 11 9.21 -14.02 -7.10
CA ARG A 11 10.06 -12.84 -7.11
C ARG A 11 9.48 -11.75 -8.02
N ILE A 12 9.05 -12.09 -9.22
CA ILE A 12 8.43 -11.14 -10.16
C ILE A 12 7.18 -10.51 -9.53
N ILE A 13 6.26 -11.33 -8.99
CA ILE A 13 5.05 -10.85 -8.34
C ILE A 13 5.40 -9.91 -7.17
N SER A 14 6.32 -10.32 -6.29
CA SER A 14 6.72 -9.52 -5.14
C SER A 14 7.38 -8.18 -5.52
N THR A 15 8.07 -8.11 -6.65
CA THR A 15 8.74 -6.90 -7.14
C THR A 15 7.78 -5.96 -7.88
N LEU A 16 6.85 -6.50 -8.66
CA LEU A 16 5.87 -5.68 -9.37
C LEU A 16 4.81 -5.09 -8.43
N PHE A 17 4.37 -5.89 -7.45
CA PHE A 17 3.32 -5.51 -6.50
C PHE A 17 3.89 -5.09 -5.14
N VAL A 18 4.87 -4.19 -5.15
CA VAL A 18 5.30 -3.50 -3.92
C VAL A 18 4.18 -2.58 -3.42
N PRO A 19 4.07 -2.31 -2.11
CA PRO A 19 2.99 -1.49 -1.56
C PRO A 19 2.75 -0.16 -2.29
N PRO A 20 3.78 0.61 -2.69
CA PRO A 20 3.58 1.84 -3.46
C PRO A 20 2.92 1.65 -4.84
N SER A 21 3.08 0.50 -5.50
CA SER A 21 2.46 0.26 -6.82
C SER A 21 0.93 0.28 -6.76
N PHE A 22 0.36 -0.16 -5.64
CA PHE A 22 -1.09 -0.13 -5.44
C PHE A 22 -1.66 1.27 -5.31
N THR A 23 -0.86 2.23 -4.81
CA THR A 23 -1.29 3.63 -4.73
C THR A 23 -1.63 4.16 -6.12
N ILE A 24 -0.76 3.89 -7.11
CA ILE A 24 -1.04 4.31 -8.50
C ILE A 24 -2.33 3.66 -9.02
N LEU A 25 -2.50 2.35 -8.83
CA LEU A 25 -3.65 1.62 -9.37
C LEU A 25 -4.97 2.12 -8.77
N VAL A 26 -5.04 2.28 -7.45
CA VAL A 26 -6.25 2.73 -6.76
C VAL A 26 -6.60 4.16 -7.13
N PHE A 27 -5.63 5.08 -7.06
CA PHE A 27 -5.92 6.50 -7.28
C PHE A 27 -6.07 6.86 -8.77
N ALA A 28 -5.47 6.11 -9.70
CA ALA A 28 -5.81 6.21 -11.12
C ALA A 28 -7.26 5.79 -11.37
N TYR A 29 -7.70 4.69 -10.77
CA TYR A 29 -9.10 4.26 -10.83
C TYR A 29 -10.03 5.31 -10.22
N PHE A 30 -9.73 5.83 -9.02
CA PHE A 30 -10.53 6.87 -8.36
C PHE A 30 -10.58 8.17 -9.18
N ALA A 31 -9.46 8.57 -9.78
CA ALA A 31 -9.42 9.73 -10.67
C ALA A 31 -10.38 9.58 -11.86
N ILE A 32 -10.50 8.37 -12.43
CA ILE A 32 -11.38 8.13 -13.57
C ILE A 32 -12.85 8.13 -13.11
N VAL A 33 -13.16 7.48 -11.99
CA VAL A 33 -14.55 7.18 -11.58
C VAL A 33 -15.16 8.27 -10.68
N LEU A 34 -14.35 8.91 -9.83
CA LEU A 34 -14.85 9.81 -8.79
C LEU A 34 -14.63 11.29 -9.11
N GLU A 35 -13.67 11.64 -9.97
CA GLU A 35 -13.36 13.03 -10.25
C GLU A 35 -14.06 13.50 -11.55
N PRO A 36 -14.93 14.53 -11.48
CA PRO A 36 -15.60 15.04 -12.67
C PRO A 36 -14.69 15.92 -13.53
N TYR A 37 -13.76 16.65 -12.91
CA TYR A 37 -12.93 17.62 -13.60
C TYR A 37 -11.56 17.06 -13.97
N LEU A 38 -11.10 17.34 -15.20
CA LEU A 38 -9.80 16.87 -15.68
C LEU A 38 -8.65 17.30 -14.77
N ILE A 39 -8.69 18.54 -14.25
CA ILE A 39 -7.65 19.06 -13.38
C ILE A 39 -7.53 18.24 -12.10
N ASN A 40 -8.65 17.82 -11.48
CA ASN A 40 -8.65 16.99 -10.29
C ASN A 40 -8.11 15.58 -10.58
N LYS A 41 -8.43 15.01 -11.76
CA LYS A 41 -7.85 13.74 -12.22
C LYS A 41 -6.32 13.84 -12.32
N ILE A 42 -5.82 14.90 -12.94
CA ILE A 42 -4.38 15.13 -13.08
C ILE A 42 -3.72 15.28 -11.72
N ILE A 43 -4.30 16.09 -10.81
CA ILE A 43 -3.77 16.29 -9.46
C ILE A 43 -3.71 14.95 -8.71
N LEU A 44 -4.79 14.19 -8.68
CA LEU A 44 -4.86 12.93 -7.95
C LEU A 44 -3.87 11.90 -8.48
N ILE A 45 -3.74 11.77 -9.81
CA ILE A 45 -2.78 10.85 -10.44
C ILE A 45 -1.34 11.31 -10.19
N SER A 46 -1.06 12.61 -10.32
CA SER A 46 0.28 13.17 -10.09
C SER A 46 0.71 13.02 -8.63
N ASP A 47 -0.22 13.22 -7.70
CA ASP A 47 0.02 13.02 -6.26
C ASP A 47 0.33 11.55 -5.95
N ALA A 48 -0.47 10.62 -6.49
CA ALA A 48 -0.25 9.19 -6.34
C ALA A 48 1.11 8.74 -6.93
N LEU A 49 1.49 9.28 -8.08
CA LEU A 49 2.78 9.01 -8.71
C LEU A 49 3.95 9.57 -7.88
N THR A 50 3.82 10.78 -7.35
CA THR A 50 4.91 11.46 -6.64
C THR A 50 5.03 10.99 -5.20
N PHE A 51 3.97 11.22 -4.39
CA PHE A 51 3.98 10.95 -2.95
C PHE A 51 3.55 9.52 -2.61
N GLY A 52 2.76 8.88 -3.47
CA GLY A 52 2.33 7.50 -3.28
C GLY A 52 3.33 6.47 -3.79
N PHE A 53 4.15 6.80 -4.80
CA PHE A 53 5.04 5.85 -5.45
C PHE A 53 6.50 6.32 -5.55
N ALA A 54 6.78 7.38 -6.34
CA ALA A 54 8.14 7.70 -6.75
C ALA A 54 9.06 8.02 -5.56
N PHE A 55 8.62 8.84 -4.61
CA PHE A 55 9.42 9.20 -3.44
C PHE A 55 9.74 7.99 -2.56
N HIS A 56 8.80 7.03 -2.44
CA HIS A 56 9.05 5.79 -1.70
C HIS A 56 10.13 4.95 -2.39
N ILE A 57 10.06 4.80 -3.70
CA ILE A 57 11.02 4.01 -4.48
C ILE A 57 12.40 4.66 -4.45
N ILE A 58 12.47 5.99 -4.69
CA ILE A 58 13.73 6.75 -4.65
C ILE A 58 14.37 6.66 -3.26
N PHE A 59 13.58 6.85 -2.20
CA PHE A 59 14.07 6.79 -0.83
C PHE A 59 14.57 5.39 -0.47
N PHE A 60 13.84 4.35 -0.89
CA PHE A 60 14.26 2.96 -0.67
C PHE A 60 15.59 2.66 -1.37
N PHE A 61 15.76 3.08 -2.62
CA PHE A 61 17.03 2.94 -3.35
C PHE A 61 18.15 3.75 -2.71
N TYR A 62 17.90 4.95 -2.22
CA TYR A 62 18.87 5.76 -1.47
C TYR A 62 19.36 5.01 -0.24
N LEU A 63 18.46 4.48 0.60
CA LEU A 63 18.83 3.73 1.80
C LEU A 63 19.64 2.47 1.46
N ARG A 64 19.26 1.79 0.39
CA ARG A 64 19.98 0.60 -0.08
C ARG A 64 21.41 0.95 -0.55
N ARG A 65 21.58 2.02 -1.32
CA ARG A 65 22.91 2.49 -1.74
C ARG A 65 23.78 2.94 -0.58
N LYS A 66 23.17 3.51 0.46
CA LYS A 66 23.85 3.92 1.69
C LYS A 66 24.24 2.72 2.59
N GLY A 67 23.79 1.51 2.28
CA GLY A 67 24.05 0.32 3.10
C GLY A 67 23.19 0.23 4.37
N THR A 68 22.14 1.05 4.48
CA THR A 68 21.20 1.03 5.61
C THR A 68 20.24 -0.16 5.54
N LEU A 69 20.01 -0.72 4.35
CA LEU A 69 19.20 -1.90 4.11
C LEU A 69 20.09 -3.04 3.63
N ALA A 70 20.02 -4.19 4.30
CA ALA A 70 20.81 -5.37 3.98
C ALA A 70 20.41 -5.98 2.62
N ASP A 71 19.13 -5.90 2.27
CA ASP A 71 18.61 -6.46 1.03
C ASP A 71 17.51 -5.62 0.36
N GLY A 72 17.11 -6.03 -0.85
CA GLY A 72 16.06 -5.35 -1.63
C GLY A 72 14.63 -5.54 -1.11
N ASP A 73 14.42 -6.32 -0.05
CA ASP A 73 13.12 -6.59 0.57
C ASP A 73 12.99 -5.96 1.98
N ALA A 74 14.05 -5.31 2.50
CA ALA A 74 14.18 -4.91 3.90
C ALA A 74 13.75 -6.07 4.82
N SER A 75 14.40 -7.23 4.66
CA SER A 75 14.00 -8.46 5.34
C SER A 75 14.21 -8.40 6.85
N ILE A 76 15.14 -7.58 7.32
CA ILE A 76 15.39 -7.30 8.73
C ILE A 76 14.34 -6.31 9.23
N LYS A 77 13.58 -6.68 10.29
CA LYS A 77 12.44 -5.86 10.74
C LYS A 77 12.87 -4.49 11.29
N GLU A 78 14.05 -4.41 11.91
CA GLU A 78 14.62 -3.20 12.50
C GLU A 78 14.88 -2.12 11.45
N GLU A 79 15.30 -2.53 10.26
CA GLU A 79 15.60 -1.65 9.13
C GLU A 79 14.34 -0.96 8.53
N ARG A 80 13.14 -1.46 8.84
CA ARG A 80 11.87 -0.96 8.30
C ARG A 80 11.36 0.30 8.99
N SER A 81 11.87 0.62 10.17
CA SER A 81 11.37 1.73 10.98
C SER A 81 11.49 3.08 10.25
N LEU A 82 12.66 3.36 9.70
CA LEU A 82 12.91 4.59 8.96
C LEU A 82 12.08 4.67 7.66
N PRO A 83 12.05 3.65 6.78
CA PRO A 83 11.15 3.60 5.63
C PRO A 83 9.68 3.89 5.97
N TYR A 84 9.13 3.32 7.04
CA TYR A 84 7.74 3.56 7.43
C TYR A 84 7.49 5.01 7.87
N LEU A 85 8.37 5.60 8.70
CA LEU A 85 8.22 6.97 9.15
C LEU A 85 8.31 7.97 8.00
N VAL A 86 9.25 7.77 7.09
CA VAL A 86 9.37 8.61 5.90
C VAL A 86 8.19 8.41 4.95
N ALA A 87 7.66 7.19 4.85
CA ALA A 87 6.45 6.92 4.09
C ALA A 87 5.24 7.69 4.66
N VAL A 88 5.07 7.69 5.97
CA VAL A 88 4.02 8.50 6.64
C VAL A 88 4.16 9.97 6.29
N LEU A 89 5.39 10.52 6.31
CA LEU A 89 5.63 11.91 5.93
C LEU A 89 5.23 12.20 4.48
N PHE A 90 5.61 11.34 3.54
CA PHE A 90 5.22 11.51 2.13
C PHE A 90 3.69 11.45 1.95
N TYR A 91 3.01 10.52 2.62
CA TYR A 91 1.55 10.47 2.58
C TYR A 91 0.89 11.69 3.22
N ILE A 92 1.46 12.27 4.29
CA ILE A 92 0.96 13.52 4.88
C ILE A 92 1.08 14.67 3.88
N LEU A 93 2.23 14.81 3.19
CA LEU A 93 2.43 15.85 2.19
C LEU A 93 1.43 15.71 1.03
N GLY A 94 1.21 14.48 0.54
CA GLY A 94 0.18 14.23 -0.46
C GLY A 94 -1.23 14.57 0.05
N LEU A 95 -1.59 14.17 1.26
CA LEU A 95 -2.89 14.48 1.84
C LEU A 95 -3.16 16.00 1.87
N ILE A 96 -2.16 16.80 2.23
CA ILE A 96 -2.28 18.27 2.24
C ILE A 96 -2.66 18.79 0.85
N ILE A 97 -2.03 18.27 -0.20
CA ILE A 97 -2.34 18.65 -1.58
C ILE A 97 -3.76 18.25 -1.95
N LEU A 98 -4.16 17.01 -1.68
CA LEU A 98 -5.50 16.52 -2.01
C LEU A 98 -6.61 17.33 -1.31
N VAL A 99 -6.40 17.68 -0.03
CA VAL A 99 -7.33 18.53 0.73
C VAL A 99 -7.37 19.95 0.17
N TYR A 100 -6.20 20.56 -0.12
CA TYR A 100 -6.11 21.90 -0.67
C TYR A 100 -6.88 22.04 -1.99
N TYR A 101 -6.75 21.06 -2.88
CA TYR A 101 -7.44 21.05 -4.17
C TYR A 101 -8.87 20.49 -4.08
N LYS A 102 -9.38 20.19 -2.90
CA LYS A 102 -10.74 19.69 -2.66
C LYS A 102 -11.06 18.45 -3.51
N ILE A 103 -10.14 17.52 -3.56
CA ILE A 103 -10.32 16.22 -4.20
C ILE A 103 -11.49 15.48 -3.53
N ASN A 104 -12.14 14.58 -4.26
CA ASN A 104 -13.29 13.81 -3.75
C ASN A 104 -12.99 13.17 -2.39
N ILE A 105 -13.93 13.28 -1.44
CA ILE A 105 -13.77 12.83 -0.05
C ILE A 105 -13.43 11.34 0.05
N ILE A 106 -13.93 10.50 -0.87
CA ILE A 106 -13.62 9.06 -0.89
C ILE A 106 -12.12 8.86 -1.17
N SER A 107 -11.54 9.63 -2.10
CA SER A 107 -10.11 9.61 -2.39
C SER A 107 -9.29 10.11 -1.20
N ILE A 108 -9.72 11.19 -0.55
CA ILE A 108 -9.08 11.73 0.66
C ILE A 108 -9.11 10.70 1.80
N ALA A 109 -10.26 10.06 2.04
CA ALA A 109 -10.41 9.04 3.07
C ALA A 109 -9.51 7.82 2.81
N ALA A 110 -9.48 7.34 1.56
CA ALA A 110 -8.58 6.26 1.18
C ALA A 110 -7.11 6.65 1.36
N TRP A 111 -6.73 7.88 0.99
CA TRP A 111 -5.37 8.37 1.18
C TRP A 111 -4.99 8.46 2.66
N PHE A 112 -5.88 8.95 3.51
CA PHE A 112 -5.68 8.98 4.96
C PHE A 112 -5.39 7.58 5.52
N CYS A 113 -6.04 6.53 4.98
CA CYS A 113 -5.78 5.16 5.39
C CYS A 113 -4.33 4.71 5.13
N TYR A 114 -3.64 5.23 4.10
CA TYR A 114 -2.22 4.95 3.91
C TYR A 114 -1.37 5.53 5.03
N ILE A 115 -1.69 6.73 5.53
CA ILE A 115 -1.00 7.34 6.68
C ILE A 115 -1.20 6.48 7.92
N SER A 116 -2.45 6.29 8.32
CA SER A 116 -2.81 5.63 9.57
C SER A 116 -2.34 4.17 9.60
N ASN A 117 -2.58 3.40 8.53
CA ASN A 117 -2.18 2.01 8.44
C ASN A 117 -0.66 1.85 8.44
N THR A 118 0.08 2.72 7.73
CA THR A 118 1.54 2.69 7.73
C THR A 118 2.10 3.01 9.11
N PHE A 119 1.51 3.96 9.81
CA PHE A 119 1.91 4.29 11.19
C PHE A 119 1.63 3.12 12.14
N VAL A 120 0.46 2.48 12.04
CA VAL A 120 0.12 1.33 12.89
C VAL A 120 1.05 0.14 12.63
N ILE A 121 1.36 -0.20 11.36
CA ILE A 121 2.31 -1.29 11.10
C ILE A 121 3.74 -0.93 11.53
N TYR A 122 4.14 0.33 11.52
CA TYR A 122 5.39 0.74 12.13
C TYR A 122 5.43 0.37 13.62
N LEU A 123 4.35 0.64 14.37
CA LEU A 123 4.25 0.28 15.78
C LEU A 123 4.25 -1.24 16.00
N ILE A 124 3.47 -1.98 15.21
CA ILE A 124 3.44 -3.45 15.26
C ILE A 124 4.81 -4.03 14.94
N ASN A 125 5.47 -3.51 13.91
CA ASN A 125 6.76 -4.02 13.44
C ASN A 125 7.89 -3.91 14.50
N LYS A 126 7.77 -3.02 15.47
CA LYS A 126 8.72 -2.95 16.61
C LYS A 126 8.75 -4.27 17.39
N LYS A 127 7.60 -4.94 17.52
CA LYS A 127 7.45 -6.19 18.28
C LYS A 127 7.36 -7.41 17.38
N TRP A 128 6.64 -7.33 16.29
CA TRP A 128 6.34 -8.46 15.44
C TRP A 128 6.41 -8.10 13.94
N LYS A 129 7.10 -8.93 13.15
CA LYS A 129 7.32 -8.70 11.72
C LYS A 129 6.05 -8.95 10.92
N ILE A 130 5.18 -7.93 10.77
CA ILE A 130 3.99 -8.01 9.92
C ILE A 130 4.33 -7.82 8.43
N SER A 131 3.52 -8.35 7.51
CA SER A 131 3.74 -8.21 6.07
C SER A 131 3.18 -6.90 5.52
N ALA A 132 4.06 -5.93 5.24
CA ALA A 132 3.69 -4.68 4.57
C ALA A 132 3.13 -4.91 3.16
N HIS A 133 3.62 -5.91 2.41
CA HIS A 133 3.10 -6.26 1.09
C HIS A 133 1.65 -6.75 1.16
N ALA A 134 1.33 -7.63 2.11
CA ALA A 134 -0.03 -8.11 2.28
C ALA A 134 -0.97 -7.01 2.77
N MET A 135 -0.52 -6.14 3.70
CA MET A 135 -1.28 -4.96 4.12
C MET A 135 -1.49 -3.99 2.95
N GLY A 136 -0.41 -3.71 2.18
CA GLY A 136 -0.46 -2.84 1.01
C GLY A 136 -1.27 -3.38 -0.17
N ALA A 137 -1.70 -4.64 -0.13
CA ALA A 137 -2.70 -5.21 -1.05
C ALA A 137 -4.10 -5.24 -0.43
N GLY A 138 -4.20 -5.51 0.88
CA GLY A 138 -5.47 -5.56 1.61
C GLY A 138 -6.17 -4.22 1.71
N GLY A 139 -5.43 -3.13 2.00
CA GLY A 139 -5.98 -1.78 2.04
C GLY A 139 -6.58 -1.33 0.70
N PRO A 140 -5.83 -1.37 -0.41
CA PRO A 140 -6.34 -1.14 -1.76
C PRO A 140 -7.56 -1.99 -2.14
N LEU A 141 -7.55 -3.28 -1.78
CA LEU A 141 -8.70 -4.15 -1.99
C LEU A 141 -9.94 -3.61 -1.26
N ALA A 142 -9.80 -3.17 -0.01
CA ALA A 142 -10.89 -2.57 0.74
C ALA A 142 -11.38 -1.27 0.11
N ALA A 143 -10.47 -0.38 -0.31
CA ALA A 143 -10.81 0.89 -0.95
C ALA A 143 -11.56 0.69 -2.27
N ILE A 144 -11.12 -0.26 -3.11
CA ILE A 144 -11.82 -0.62 -4.35
C ILE A 144 -13.18 -1.27 -4.05
N THR A 145 -13.25 -2.17 -3.06
CA THR A 145 -14.50 -2.81 -2.65
C THR A 145 -15.49 -1.79 -2.09
N PHE A 146 -15.02 -0.76 -1.39
CA PHE A 146 -15.86 0.31 -0.89
C PHE A 146 -16.57 1.07 -2.03
N VAL A 147 -15.91 1.29 -3.16
CA VAL A 147 -16.45 2.02 -4.32
C VAL A 147 -17.26 1.11 -5.24
N LEU A 148 -16.78 -0.10 -5.53
CA LEU A 148 -17.41 -1.06 -6.45
C LEU A 148 -18.47 -1.95 -5.78
N GLY A 149 -18.57 -1.93 -4.45
CA GLY A 149 -19.35 -2.91 -3.72
C GLY A 149 -18.73 -4.32 -3.79
N PRO A 150 -19.51 -5.38 -3.58
CA PRO A 150 -19.01 -6.75 -3.49
C PRO A 150 -18.19 -7.23 -4.71
N ILE A 151 -18.44 -6.69 -5.90
CA ILE A 151 -17.70 -7.05 -7.12
C ILE A 151 -16.21 -6.69 -7.02
N GLY A 152 -15.87 -5.68 -6.19
CA GLY A 152 -14.48 -5.32 -5.90
C GLY A 152 -13.65 -6.46 -5.29
N MET A 153 -14.32 -7.43 -4.66
CA MET A 153 -13.65 -8.61 -4.09
C MET A 153 -12.98 -9.51 -5.14
N ILE A 154 -13.25 -9.36 -6.43
CA ILE A 154 -12.55 -10.08 -7.49
C ILE A 154 -11.04 -9.79 -7.44
N PHE A 155 -10.63 -8.60 -6.99
CA PHE A 155 -9.23 -8.22 -6.83
C PHE A 155 -8.54 -8.87 -5.62
N ALA A 156 -9.26 -9.65 -4.78
CA ALA A 156 -8.66 -10.43 -3.70
C ALA A 156 -7.64 -11.45 -4.24
N VAL A 157 -7.74 -11.85 -5.49
CA VAL A 157 -6.76 -12.70 -6.17
C VAL A 157 -5.34 -12.10 -6.07
N LEU A 158 -5.18 -10.77 -6.17
CA LEU A 158 -3.88 -10.12 -6.03
C LEU A 158 -3.33 -10.24 -4.60
N LEU A 159 -4.18 -10.08 -3.58
CA LEU A 159 -3.79 -10.28 -2.18
C LEU A 159 -3.30 -11.72 -1.95
N PHE A 160 -3.99 -12.72 -2.50
CA PHE A 160 -3.57 -14.12 -2.41
C PHE A 160 -2.25 -14.38 -3.13
N LEU A 161 -2.07 -13.88 -4.34
CA LEU A 161 -0.84 -14.03 -5.12
C LEU A 161 0.38 -13.40 -4.42
N ILE A 162 0.21 -12.20 -3.87
CA ILE A 162 1.27 -11.51 -3.13
C ILE A 162 1.58 -12.26 -1.83
N SER A 163 0.56 -12.67 -1.08
CA SER A 163 0.74 -13.44 0.16
C SER A 163 1.48 -14.74 -0.11
N TRP A 164 1.08 -15.48 -1.16
CA TRP A 164 1.78 -16.68 -1.61
C TRP A 164 3.25 -16.37 -1.97
N ALA A 165 3.49 -15.30 -2.73
CA ALA A 165 4.84 -14.93 -3.13
C ALA A 165 5.73 -14.64 -1.91
N ARG A 166 5.23 -13.91 -0.91
CA ARG A 166 5.98 -13.57 0.30
C ARG A 166 6.31 -14.79 1.17
N VAL A 167 5.39 -15.75 1.26
CA VAL A 167 5.62 -17.04 1.95
C VAL A 167 6.58 -17.91 1.15
N LYS A 168 6.40 -18.02 -0.18
CA LYS A 168 7.27 -18.80 -1.06
C LYS A 168 8.72 -18.34 -1.03
N LEU A 169 8.93 -17.02 -0.95
CA LEU A 169 10.27 -16.41 -0.82
C LEU A 169 10.82 -16.46 0.61
N LYS A 170 10.12 -17.08 1.55
CA LYS A 170 10.49 -17.17 2.98
C LYS A 170 10.70 -15.79 3.65
N MET A 171 10.08 -14.74 3.11
CA MET A 171 10.15 -13.39 3.66
C MET A 171 9.21 -13.20 4.84
N HIS A 172 8.10 -13.94 4.87
CA HIS A 172 7.08 -13.91 5.92
C HIS A 172 6.49 -15.30 6.19
N SER A 173 5.99 -15.51 7.41
CA SER A 173 5.15 -16.66 7.75
C SER A 173 3.71 -16.45 7.23
N ILE A 174 2.94 -17.54 7.19
CA ILE A 174 1.50 -17.49 6.83
C ILE A 174 0.74 -16.55 7.76
N SER A 175 0.99 -16.60 9.07
CA SER A 175 0.34 -15.71 10.05
C SER A 175 0.65 -14.24 9.80
N GLN A 176 1.87 -13.91 9.40
CA GLN A 176 2.29 -12.53 9.10
C GLN A 176 1.62 -11.95 7.85
N VAL A 177 1.39 -12.75 6.81
CA VAL A 177 0.68 -12.30 5.62
C VAL A 177 -0.83 -12.22 5.83
N ILE A 178 -1.42 -13.19 6.56
CA ILE A 178 -2.85 -13.15 6.93
C ILE A 178 -3.13 -11.91 7.77
N ALA A 179 -2.37 -11.70 8.85
CA ALA A 179 -2.55 -10.53 9.71
C ALA A 179 -2.39 -9.21 8.94
N GLY A 180 -1.37 -9.11 8.06
CA GLY A 180 -1.17 -7.92 7.23
C GLY A 180 -2.34 -7.66 6.29
N GLY A 181 -2.80 -8.68 5.58
CA GLY A 181 -3.92 -8.58 4.64
C GLY A 181 -5.24 -8.22 5.32
N LEU A 182 -5.58 -8.92 6.41
CA LEU A 182 -6.80 -8.64 7.19
C LEU A 182 -6.76 -7.25 7.84
N PHE A 183 -5.63 -6.89 8.45
CA PHE A 183 -5.48 -5.56 9.03
C PHE A 183 -5.67 -4.48 7.96
N GLY A 184 -4.98 -4.59 6.82
CA GLY A 184 -5.11 -3.63 5.72
C GLY A 184 -6.56 -3.50 5.23
N PHE A 185 -7.25 -4.63 5.04
CA PHE A 185 -8.63 -4.64 4.57
C PHE A 185 -9.60 -4.05 5.59
N ILE A 186 -9.64 -4.61 6.79
CA ILE A 186 -10.61 -4.23 7.83
C ILE A 186 -10.41 -2.78 8.27
N SER A 187 -9.16 -2.41 8.54
CA SER A 187 -8.82 -1.05 8.98
C SER A 187 -9.17 -0.01 7.91
N THR A 188 -8.83 -0.25 6.64
CA THR A 188 -9.15 0.68 5.55
C THR A 188 -10.66 0.79 5.35
N PHE A 189 -11.38 -0.32 5.28
CA PHE A 189 -12.82 -0.31 5.07
C PHE A 189 -13.55 0.44 6.18
N LEU A 190 -13.19 0.16 7.43
CA LEU A 190 -13.79 0.82 8.60
C LEU A 190 -13.47 2.31 8.64
N GLN A 191 -12.22 2.70 8.42
CA GLN A 191 -11.84 4.12 8.41
C GLN A 191 -12.55 4.89 7.31
N MET A 192 -12.61 4.36 6.08
CA MET A 192 -13.34 4.99 4.98
C MET A 192 -14.82 5.12 5.31
N TYR A 193 -15.43 4.07 5.87
CA TYR A 193 -16.84 4.11 6.31
C TYR A 193 -17.06 5.23 7.33
N LEU A 194 -16.24 5.32 8.37
CA LEU A 194 -16.37 6.33 9.41
C LEU A 194 -16.13 7.75 8.87
N ILE A 195 -15.10 7.96 8.07
CA ILE A 195 -14.79 9.30 7.53
C ILE A 195 -15.94 9.78 6.62
N ILE A 196 -16.46 8.92 5.75
CA ILE A 196 -17.49 9.32 4.77
C ILE A 196 -18.87 9.53 5.42
N HIS A 197 -19.17 8.84 6.54
CA HIS A 197 -20.46 8.99 7.20
C HIS A 197 -20.51 10.11 8.24
N TYR A 198 -19.36 10.52 8.80
CA TYR A 198 -19.33 11.48 9.90
C TYR A 198 -18.66 12.81 9.56
N PHE A 199 -18.02 12.91 8.40
CA PHE A 199 -17.35 14.12 7.91
C PHE A 199 -17.70 14.43 6.46
#